data_2d6cc119f728c1896b16ab4f371d611e
#
_entry.id   2d6cc119f728c1896b16ab4f371d611e
#
_cell.length_a   1.000
_cell.length_b   1.000
_cell.length_c   1.000
_cell.angle_alpha   90.00
_cell.angle_beta   90.00
_cell.angle_gamma   90.00
#
_symmetry.space_group_name_H-M   'P 1'
#
loop_
_entity.id
_entity.type
_entity.pdbx_description
1 polymer ?
#
loop_
_entity_poly.entity_id
_entity_poly.type
_entity_poly.pdbx_seq_one_letter_code
_entity_poly.pdbx_strand_id
1 'polypeptide(L)'
;MKLQLLLLFSFVNLFIFAQLPTQTVRGKVFDSESNYPLTGAKIVIEVGTQKFMGAADADGAFAIQKVPVGKHQLAASAPFYDARTLTVEVTSGRELIVQIPLQEKISEQQAVRVVGRKQGEVLNEMAVLSAQQFSVEETNRYPGSRMDPARMASNFAGVNGADDSRNDIVVRGNSPLGVIYRVEGIDIPNPNHFAISGTSGGPVSLLNNKILGNSDFFMSAFPAEYGNSLSGVFDLKLRSGNNNQHEFTGQFGLLGTEFLAEGPLSKNSKSSYLVMGRYSTLTIFQKLNINLGTDAIPKYYDGAFKFNWILKNGGQLALFGMGGNSDIAIEISGFKQYTEDLYGEGDRDQYFGTSMITTGLNYKKSLSEKTFISSTLAYSQEIQTTNHNYLRDRKLDTLLNEIVFDTLYPMMAYDFKVQKISGYTAINHKFNKQHLLKAGLSFDLISMNFLDSCLYNLDVSDVYEVRWNYQGQAAIIQPFVQWKWRVSDHMDVTAGIHAQYFTLTNSISPFEPRVGWKYRMDNGQAIFAGGGLHSMIQPYYTYAYKVLPGMNNPNSNMNMDFSRSAHSGIGYEKSFNKGFNIKTEAYY
;
A
#
# COMPACT_ATOMS: atom_id res chain seq x y z
N MET A 1 6.64 31.75 -51.20
CA MET A 1 5.72 31.13 -50.23
C MET A 1 6.43 30.48 -49.04
N LYS A 2 7.44 29.64 -49.18
CA LYS A 2 8.14 29.00 -48.03
C LYS A 2 8.90 29.97 -47.11
N LEU A 3 9.46 31.06 -47.65
CA LEU A 3 10.19 32.06 -46.87
C LEU A 3 9.25 32.98 -46.06
N GLN A 4 8.05 33.26 -46.57
CA GLN A 4 7.04 34.07 -45.88
C GLN A 4 6.38 33.30 -44.71
N LEU A 5 6.25 31.96 -44.78
CA LEU A 5 5.79 31.13 -43.68
C LEU A 5 6.82 31.04 -42.53
N LEU A 6 8.11 31.02 -42.85
CA LEU A 6 9.18 31.01 -41.83
C LEU A 6 9.28 32.34 -41.08
N LEU A 7 9.00 33.47 -41.73
CA LEU A 7 8.96 34.79 -41.10
C LEU A 7 7.70 34.95 -40.22
N LEU A 8 6.55 34.33 -40.59
CA LEU A 8 5.36 34.34 -39.74
C LEU A 8 5.53 33.50 -38.46
N PHE A 9 6.26 32.39 -38.54
CA PHE A 9 6.58 31.56 -37.36
C PHE A 9 7.59 32.22 -36.42
N SER A 10 8.50 33.05 -36.92
CA SER A 10 9.46 33.76 -36.07
C SER A 10 8.87 34.98 -35.33
N PHE A 11 7.78 35.58 -35.84
CA PHE A 11 7.09 36.70 -35.16
C PHE A 11 6.13 36.27 -34.06
N VAL A 12 5.66 35.01 -34.06
CA VAL A 12 4.77 34.49 -33.00
C VAL A 12 5.51 34.20 -31.69
N ASN A 13 6.85 34.13 -31.72
CA ASN A 13 7.64 33.84 -30.50
C ASN A 13 8.03 35.06 -29.64
N LEU A 14 7.56 36.27 -29.96
CA LEU A 14 8.07 37.48 -29.32
C LEU A 14 7.24 38.01 -28.14
N PHE A 15 6.14 37.35 -27.73
CA PHE A 15 5.33 37.81 -26.58
C PHE A 15 4.81 36.69 -25.70
N ILE A 16 5.55 35.59 -25.54
CA ILE A 16 5.23 34.67 -24.41
C ILE A 16 6.01 35.20 -23.20
N PHE A 17 5.42 36.14 -22.47
CA PHE A 17 5.75 36.30 -21.07
C PHE A 17 5.40 34.96 -20.41
N ALA A 18 6.39 34.14 -20.19
CA ALA A 18 6.25 32.90 -19.44
C ALA A 18 5.85 33.28 -17.99
N GLN A 19 4.58 33.47 -17.75
CA GLN A 19 4.07 33.50 -16.38
C GLN A 19 4.41 32.12 -15.80
N LEU A 20 5.14 32.13 -14.69
CA LEU A 20 5.40 30.89 -13.96
C LEU A 20 4.03 30.22 -13.70
N PRO A 21 3.85 28.98 -14.13
CA PRO A 21 2.59 28.28 -13.91
C PRO A 21 2.28 28.29 -12.42
N THR A 22 1.02 28.53 -12.07
CA THR A 22 0.56 28.54 -10.70
C THR A 22 -0.54 27.51 -10.50
N GLN A 23 -0.71 27.04 -9.28
CA GLN A 23 -1.75 26.08 -8.93
C GLN A 23 -2.38 26.42 -7.56
N THR A 24 -3.52 25.82 -7.28
CA THR A 24 -4.19 25.90 -5.98
C THR A 24 -3.62 24.86 -5.02
N VAL A 25 -3.28 25.30 -3.81
CA VAL A 25 -2.93 24.42 -2.67
C VAL A 25 -4.09 24.48 -1.68
N ARG A 26 -4.68 23.35 -1.39
CA ARG A 26 -5.80 23.23 -0.46
C ARG A 26 -5.67 22.03 0.44
N GLY A 27 -6.46 21.97 1.49
CA GLY A 27 -6.39 20.84 2.41
C GLY A 27 -7.20 21.05 3.66
N LYS A 28 -6.86 20.27 4.70
CA LYS A 28 -7.47 20.37 6.04
C LYS A 28 -6.43 20.46 7.12
N VAL A 29 -6.71 21.25 8.15
CA VAL A 29 -5.97 21.32 9.40
C VAL A 29 -6.83 20.74 10.52
N PHE A 30 -6.27 19.80 11.28
CA PHE A 30 -7.02 19.08 12.31
C PHE A 30 -6.10 18.66 13.47
N ASP A 31 -6.69 18.37 14.64
CA ASP A 31 -5.99 17.79 15.78
C ASP A 31 -5.51 16.36 15.44
N SER A 32 -4.23 16.09 15.60
CA SER A 32 -3.59 14.83 15.18
C SER A 32 -4.14 13.60 15.90
N GLU A 33 -4.68 13.77 17.10
CA GLU A 33 -5.12 12.67 17.97
C GLU A 33 -6.63 12.40 17.87
N SER A 34 -7.45 13.46 17.75
CA SER A 34 -8.92 13.35 17.69
C SER A 34 -9.49 13.54 16.29
N ASN A 35 -8.66 13.90 15.30
CA ASN A 35 -9.07 14.30 13.94
C ASN A 35 -10.13 15.44 13.92
N TYR A 36 -10.27 16.19 15.03
CA TYR A 36 -11.18 17.32 15.11
C TYR A 36 -10.68 18.50 14.28
N PRO A 37 -11.51 19.14 13.47
CA PRO A 37 -11.09 20.25 12.63
C PRO A 37 -10.64 21.47 13.46
N LEU A 38 -9.55 22.11 13.04
CA LEU A 38 -9.01 23.29 13.71
C LEU A 38 -9.39 24.57 12.97
N THR A 39 -10.54 25.14 13.35
CA THR A 39 -11.05 26.39 12.79
C THR A 39 -10.09 27.54 13.04
N GLY A 40 -9.90 28.41 12.03
CA GLY A 40 -9.04 29.59 12.12
C GLY A 40 -7.53 29.30 12.13
N ALA A 41 -7.12 28.04 11.95
CA ALA A 41 -5.70 27.72 11.78
C ALA A 41 -5.12 28.51 10.61
N LYS A 42 -3.92 29.08 10.80
CA LYS A 42 -3.22 29.90 9.80
C LYS A 42 -2.29 29.03 8.98
N ILE A 43 -2.34 29.17 7.66
CA ILE A 43 -1.49 28.45 6.71
C ILE A 43 -0.69 29.49 5.92
N VAL A 44 0.62 29.28 5.81
CA VAL A 44 1.55 30.16 5.08
C VAL A 44 2.41 29.30 4.17
N ILE A 45 2.50 29.66 2.90
CA ILE A 45 3.43 29.07 1.93
C ILE A 45 4.45 30.15 1.56
N GLU A 46 5.74 29.86 1.75
CA GLU A 46 6.83 30.78 1.41
C GLU A 46 7.44 30.40 0.06
N VAL A 47 7.47 31.37 -0.88
CA VAL A 47 8.05 31.22 -2.21
C VAL A 47 9.04 32.37 -2.43
N GLY A 48 10.32 32.14 -2.20
CA GLY A 48 11.31 33.20 -2.17
C GLY A 48 10.98 34.27 -1.10
N THR A 49 10.72 35.50 -1.53
CA THR A 49 10.33 36.60 -0.62
C THR A 49 8.82 36.77 -0.50
N GLN A 50 8.03 36.05 -1.30
CA GLN A 50 6.57 36.14 -1.29
C GLN A 50 5.95 35.15 -0.31
N LYS A 51 4.85 35.57 0.36
CA LYS A 51 4.08 34.72 1.27
C LYS A 51 2.64 34.61 0.77
N PHE A 52 2.21 33.38 0.56
CA PHE A 52 0.84 33.03 0.23
C PHE A 52 0.15 32.54 1.51
N MET A 53 -0.96 33.14 1.89
CA MET A 53 -1.60 32.88 3.18
C MET A 53 -3.04 32.45 3.02
N GLY A 54 -3.50 31.58 3.92
CA GLY A 54 -4.88 31.15 4.06
C GLY A 54 -5.24 30.88 5.50
N ALA A 55 -6.52 30.77 5.78
CA ALA A 55 -7.04 30.34 7.08
C ALA A 55 -8.03 29.19 6.89
N ALA A 56 -8.07 28.29 7.87
CA ALA A 56 -8.98 27.16 7.87
C ALA A 56 -10.41 27.60 8.26
N ASP A 57 -11.41 27.08 7.55
CA ASP A 57 -12.83 27.29 7.83
C ASP A 57 -13.32 26.45 9.03
N ALA A 58 -14.64 26.43 9.28
CA ALA A 58 -15.25 25.66 10.37
C ALA A 58 -15.02 24.14 10.27
N ASP A 59 -14.78 23.62 9.06
CA ASP A 59 -14.46 22.21 8.81
C ASP A 59 -12.95 21.95 8.79
N GLY A 60 -12.14 22.95 9.17
CA GLY A 60 -10.68 22.92 9.10
C GLY A 60 -10.12 23.01 7.67
N ALA A 61 -10.96 23.24 6.67
CA ALA A 61 -10.56 23.29 5.27
C ALA A 61 -9.97 24.66 4.89
N PHE A 62 -8.94 24.67 4.03
CA PHE A 62 -8.31 25.85 3.49
C PHE A 62 -8.04 25.72 1.99
N ALA A 63 -7.92 26.86 1.31
CA ALA A 63 -7.48 26.92 -0.09
C ALA A 63 -6.64 28.19 -0.31
N ILE A 64 -5.47 28.03 -0.91
CA ILE A 64 -4.55 29.12 -1.28
C ILE A 64 -4.35 29.02 -2.79
N GLN A 65 -4.83 30.06 -3.49
CA GLN A 65 -4.78 30.12 -4.96
C GLN A 65 -3.49 30.75 -5.47
N LYS A 66 -3.17 30.46 -6.74
CA LYS A 66 -2.05 31.08 -7.50
C LYS A 66 -0.68 30.85 -6.86
N VAL A 67 -0.47 29.73 -6.20
CA VAL A 67 0.84 29.33 -5.67
C VAL A 67 1.72 28.91 -6.86
N PRO A 68 2.93 29.47 -7.06
CA PRO A 68 3.84 29.07 -8.11
C PRO A 68 4.19 27.58 -8.06
N VAL A 69 4.36 26.95 -9.23
CA VAL A 69 4.82 25.56 -9.32
C VAL A 69 6.24 25.46 -8.79
N GLY A 70 6.51 24.39 -8.04
CA GLY A 70 7.81 24.13 -7.43
C GLY A 70 7.73 23.54 -6.03
N LYS A 71 8.87 23.39 -5.40
CA LYS A 71 9.02 22.88 -4.05
C LYS A 71 9.02 24.03 -3.05
N HIS A 72 8.04 24.03 -2.13
CA HIS A 72 7.83 25.14 -1.18
C HIS A 72 7.72 24.62 0.25
N GLN A 73 7.96 25.53 1.21
CA GLN A 73 7.68 25.29 2.62
C GLN A 73 6.27 25.80 2.95
N LEU A 74 5.41 24.91 3.44
CA LEU A 74 4.09 25.22 3.97
C LEU A 74 4.14 25.14 5.49
N ALA A 75 3.86 26.24 6.18
CA ALA A 75 3.72 26.29 7.62
C ALA A 75 2.24 26.40 8.01
N ALA A 76 1.82 25.60 9.00
CA ALA A 76 0.49 25.69 9.60
C ALA A 76 0.60 25.89 11.10
N SER A 77 -0.27 26.72 11.69
CA SER A 77 -0.30 27.03 13.11
C SER A 77 -1.72 27.27 13.60
N ALA A 78 -2.00 26.85 14.83
CA ALA A 78 -3.24 27.15 15.55
C ALA A 78 -2.94 27.49 17.01
N PRO A 79 -3.78 28.28 17.71
CA PRO A 79 -3.63 28.55 19.13
C PRO A 79 -3.59 27.22 19.92
N PHE A 80 -2.69 27.11 20.90
CA PHE A 80 -2.48 25.93 21.75
C PHE A 80 -1.91 24.69 21.06
N TYR A 81 -1.54 24.79 19.78
CA TYR A 81 -0.96 23.72 18.98
C TYR A 81 0.48 24.04 18.59
N ASP A 82 1.30 23.01 18.43
CA ASP A 82 2.62 23.15 17.83
C ASP A 82 2.50 23.51 16.36
N ALA A 83 3.21 24.56 15.95
CA ALA A 83 3.26 24.93 14.53
C ALA A 83 4.01 23.86 13.75
N ARG A 84 3.49 23.51 12.57
CA ARG A 84 4.04 22.46 11.73
C ARG A 84 4.46 23.00 10.37
N THR A 85 5.66 22.62 9.92
CA THR A 85 6.16 22.95 8.58
C THR A 85 6.27 21.68 7.74
N LEU A 86 5.74 21.73 6.53
CA LEU A 86 5.77 20.64 5.56
C LEU A 86 6.46 21.12 4.28
N THR A 87 7.29 20.28 3.69
CA THR A 87 7.75 20.51 2.33
C THR A 87 6.69 19.98 1.38
N VAL A 88 6.18 20.83 0.50
CA VAL A 88 5.15 20.50 -0.49
C VAL A 88 5.67 20.75 -1.89
N GLU A 89 5.22 19.94 -2.84
CA GLU A 89 5.54 20.12 -4.26
C GLU A 89 4.28 20.46 -5.03
N VAL A 90 4.25 21.68 -5.55
CA VAL A 90 3.17 22.20 -6.36
C VAL A 90 3.47 21.90 -7.82
N THR A 91 2.63 21.13 -8.50
CA THR A 91 2.75 20.78 -9.91
C THR A 91 1.70 21.52 -10.73
N SER A 92 1.95 21.74 -12.02
CA SER A 92 1.00 22.44 -12.91
C SER A 92 -0.23 21.60 -13.28
N GLY A 93 -0.11 20.27 -13.20
CA GLY A 93 -1.12 19.35 -13.76
C GLY A 93 -2.38 19.17 -12.89
N ARG A 94 -2.28 19.40 -11.58
CA ARG A 94 -3.40 19.19 -10.64
C ARG A 94 -3.25 20.04 -9.38
N GLU A 95 -4.38 20.26 -8.70
CA GLU A 95 -4.37 20.89 -7.38
C GLU A 95 -3.63 20.02 -6.36
N LEU A 96 -2.88 20.68 -5.47
CA LEU A 96 -2.22 19.99 -4.36
C LEU A 96 -3.17 19.90 -3.17
N ILE A 97 -3.45 18.69 -2.69
CA ILE A 97 -4.30 18.43 -1.52
C ILE A 97 -3.43 17.98 -0.36
N VAL A 98 -3.42 18.74 0.75
CA VAL A 98 -2.58 18.49 1.93
C VAL A 98 -3.45 18.23 3.17
N GLN A 99 -3.09 17.20 3.94
CA GLN A 99 -3.66 16.94 5.26
C GLN A 99 -2.63 17.37 6.32
N ILE A 100 -3.03 18.28 7.21
CA ILE A 100 -2.11 18.89 8.19
C ILE A 100 -2.58 18.59 9.61
N PRO A 101 -2.13 17.48 10.22
CA PRO A 101 -2.38 17.21 11.63
C PRO A 101 -1.47 18.10 12.49
N LEU A 102 -2.06 18.81 13.45
CA LEU A 102 -1.34 19.58 14.47
C LEU A 102 -1.46 18.88 15.82
N GLN A 103 -0.41 18.94 16.63
CA GLN A 103 -0.36 18.36 17.96
C GLN A 103 -0.63 19.44 19.02
N GLU A 104 -1.55 19.17 19.97
CA GLU A 104 -1.85 20.09 21.05
C GLU A 104 -0.68 20.18 22.03
N LYS A 105 -0.30 21.41 22.48
CA LYS A 105 0.76 21.63 23.46
C LYS A 105 0.32 21.22 24.86
N ILE A 106 1.20 20.57 25.61
CA ILE A 106 0.97 20.24 27.02
C ILE A 106 1.19 21.48 27.89
N SER A 107 2.30 22.21 27.68
CA SER A 107 2.65 23.41 28.43
C SER A 107 2.18 24.68 27.73
N GLU A 108 1.55 25.60 28.48
CA GLU A 108 1.07 26.90 27.96
C GLU A 108 2.17 27.99 27.97
N GLN A 109 3.27 27.78 28.63
CA GLN A 109 4.32 28.81 28.88
C GLN A 109 5.46 28.80 27.85
N GLN A 110 5.48 27.88 26.89
CA GLN A 110 6.58 27.86 25.93
C GLN A 110 6.30 28.74 24.70
N ALA A 111 7.34 29.49 24.29
CA ALA A 111 7.34 30.23 23.02
C ALA A 111 6.88 29.34 21.84
N VAL A 112 6.32 29.96 20.80
CA VAL A 112 5.90 29.25 19.59
C VAL A 112 7.05 28.42 19.05
N ARG A 113 7.02 27.12 19.30
CA ARG A 113 7.99 26.17 18.75
C ARG A 113 7.51 25.78 17.35
N VAL A 114 8.26 26.14 16.32
CA VAL A 114 8.01 25.64 14.96
C VAL A 114 8.66 24.28 14.84
N VAL A 115 7.86 23.24 14.86
CA VAL A 115 8.34 21.87 14.60
C VAL A 115 8.28 21.61 13.11
N GLY A 116 9.43 21.61 12.44
CA GLY A 116 9.50 21.14 11.06
C GLY A 116 9.15 19.65 11.02
N ARG A 117 8.17 19.26 10.20
CA ARG A 117 7.94 17.83 9.93
C ARG A 117 9.13 17.30 9.16
N LYS A 118 9.70 16.22 9.66
CA LYS A 118 10.74 15.48 8.94
C LYS A 118 10.10 14.74 7.77
N GLN A 119 10.79 14.68 6.66
CA GLN A 119 10.43 13.79 5.56
C GLN A 119 10.41 12.36 6.10
N GLY A 120 9.34 11.60 5.80
CA GLY A 120 9.16 10.24 6.30
C GLY A 120 8.58 10.12 7.73
N GLU A 121 8.17 11.22 8.38
CA GLU A 121 7.47 11.14 9.67
C GLU A 121 6.08 10.53 9.50
N VAL A 122 5.82 9.42 10.21
CA VAL A 122 4.59 8.63 10.12
C VAL A 122 3.33 9.39 10.49
N LEU A 123 2.20 8.98 9.90
CA LEU A 123 0.88 9.53 10.19
C LEU A 123 0.27 8.92 11.45
N ASN A 124 0.61 7.67 11.75
CA ASN A 124 0.07 6.96 12.89
C ASN A 124 0.70 7.45 14.19
N GLU A 125 -0.06 8.14 15.01
CA GLU A 125 0.35 8.73 16.28
C GLU A 125 0.79 7.69 17.34
N MET A 126 0.46 6.41 17.15
CA MET A 126 0.85 5.32 18.04
C MET A 126 2.21 4.71 17.65
N ALA A 127 2.75 5.05 16.49
CA ALA A 127 4.03 4.54 16.02
C ALA A 127 5.20 5.26 16.68
N VAL A 128 6.16 4.52 17.21
CA VAL A 128 7.35 5.08 17.88
C VAL A 128 8.62 4.65 17.15
N LEU A 129 8.70 3.40 16.71
CA LEU A 129 9.89 2.76 16.18
C LEU A 129 9.67 2.30 14.74
N SER A 130 10.73 2.36 13.94
CA SER A 130 10.87 1.61 12.67
C SER A 130 9.71 1.78 11.69
N ALA A 131 9.15 2.97 11.62
CA ALA A 131 8.10 3.29 10.67
C ALA A 131 8.51 4.47 9.79
N GLN A 132 8.01 4.50 8.57
CA GLN A 132 8.28 5.55 7.60
C GLN A 132 7.03 5.87 6.80
N GLN A 133 6.68 7.15 6.73
CA GLN A 133 5.68 7.64 5.81
C GLN A 133 6.27 7.75 4.41
N PHE A 134 5.46 7.49 3.42
CA PHE A 134 5.78 7.80 2.04
C PHE A 134 4.61 8.54 1.36
N SER A 135 4.97 9.41 0.45
CA SER A 135 4.03 10.15 -0.39
C SER A 135 4.09 9.63 -1.84
N VAL A 136 3.06 9.98 -2.59
CA VAL A 136 3.00 9.71 -4.04
C VAL A 136 4.21 10.32 -4.76
N GLU A 137 4.56 11.56 -4.41
CA GLU A 137 5.66 12.32 -5.00
C GLU A 137 7.00 11.65 -4.72
N GLU A 138 7.19 11.12 -3.51
CA GLU A 138 8.40 10.37 -3.15
C GLU A 138 8.51 9.09 -3.94
N THR A 139 7.43 8.30 -4.03
CA THR A 139 7.42 7.05 -4.78
C THR A 139 7.82 7.26 -6.25
N ASN A 140 7.41 8.38 -6.86
CA ASN A 140 7.77 8.71 -8.23
C ASN A 140 9.26 9.08 -8.41
N ARG A 141 9.95 9.46 -7.34
CA ARG A 141 11.34 9.93 -7.37
C ARG A 141 12.38 8.89 -7.04
N TYR A 142 12.00 7.85 -6.30
CA TYR A 142 12.93 6.78 -5.99
C TYR A 142 13.34 6.01 -7.25
N PRO A 143 14.65 5.86 -7.50
CA PRO A 143 15.13 5.06 -8.63
C PRO A 143 14.62 3.62 -8.54
N GLY A 144 14.15 3.07 -9.67
CA GLY A 144 13.67 1.70 -9.74
C GLY A 144 12.31 1.43 -9.07
N SER A 145 11.66 2.43 -8.48
CA SER A 145 10.35 2.24 -7.81
C SER A 145 9.23 1.81 -8.77
N ARG A 146 9.32 2.18 -10.06
CA ARG A 146 8.29 1.87 -11.08
C ARG A 146 6.88 2.26 -10.64
N MET A 147 6.74 3.34 -9.84
CA MET A 147 5.49 3.80 -9.21
C MET A 147 4.87 2.78 -8.24
N ASP A 148 5.64 1.86 -7.70
CA ASP A 148 5.21 0.78 -6.83
C ASP A 148 5.71 1.05 -5.39
N PRO A 149 4.80 1.07 -4.39
CA PRO A 149 5.16 1.29 -2.99
C PRO A 149 6.13 0.25 -2.42
N ALA A 150 6.01 -1.03 -2.80
CA ALA A 150 6.90 -2.08 -2.30
C ALA A 150 8.31 -1.94 -2.87
N ARG A 151 8.44 -1.65 -4.17
CA ARG A 151 9.74 -1.35 -4.79
C ARG A 151 10.37 -0.08 -4.22
N MET A 152 9.58 0.91 -3.89
CA MET A 152 10.08 2.10 -3.19
C MET A 152 10.58 1.72 -1.79
N ALA A 153 9.81 0.93 -1.04
CA ALA A 153 10.17 0.51 0.32
C ALA A 153 11.48 -0.31 0.35
N SER A 154 11.84 -1.01 -0.72
CA SER A 154 13.12 -1.74 -0.82
C SER A 154 14.35 -0.82 -0.74
N ASN A 155 14.18 0.51 -0.90
CA ASN A 155 15.23 1.49 -0.70
C ASN A 155 15.36 1.97 0.77
N PHE A 156 14.49 1.52 1.67
CA PHE A 156 14.58 1.89 3.09
C PHE A 156 15.63 1.03 3.80
N ALA A 157 16.30 1.62 4.77
CA ALA A 157 17.30 0.90 5.56
C ALA A 157 16.70 -0.34 6.26
N GLY A 158 17.30 -1.50 6.02
CA GLY A 158 16.82 -2.79 6.54
C GLY A 158 15.72 -3.45 5.70
N VAL A 159 15.43 -2.93 4.53
CA VAL A 159 14.51 -3.55 3.55
C VAL A 159 15.26 -3.83 2.27
N ASN A 160 15.10 -5.03 1.72
CA ASN A 160 15.71 -5.43 0.46
C ASN A 160 14.65 -5.99 -0.49
N GLY A 161 14.81 -5.77 -1.79
CA GLY A 161 14.08 -6.52 -2.80
C GLY A 161 14.57 -7.98 -2.81
N ALA A 162 13.68 -8.92 -2.95
CA ALA A 162 14.06 -10.33 -3.09
C ALA A 162 14.63 -10.61 -4.48
N ASP A 163 14.06 -9.98 -5.51
CA ASP A 163 14.41 -10.13 -6.93
C ASP A 163 13.96 -8.89 -7.70
N ASP A 164 14.73 -8.46 -8.71
CA ASP A 164 14.40 -7.27 -9.52
C ASP A 164 13.21 -7.49 -10.48
N SER A 165 12.90 -8.73 -10.84
CA SER A 165 11.74 -9.06 -11.68
C SER A 165 10.41 -8.93 -10.92
N ARG A 166 10.45 -9.02 -9.58
CA ARG A 166 9.29 -9.01 -8.68
C ARG A 166 9.43 -7.91 -7.63
N ASN A 167 8.34 -7.59 -6.94
CA ASN A 167 8.31 -6.60 -5.87
C ASN A 167 8.19 -7.20 -4.46
N ASP A 168 8.47 -8.49 -4.31
CA ASP A 168 8.60 -9.11 -2.98
C ASP A 168 9.71 -8.41 -2.19
N ILE A 169 9.44 -8.05 -0.95
CA ILE A 169 10.41 -7.40 -0.06
C ILE A 169 10.73 -8.24 1.16
N VAL A 170 12.00 -8.26 1.51
CA VAL A 170 12.54 -8.85 2.74
C VAL A 170 12.77 -7.73 3.74
N VAL A 171 12.02 -7.74 4.83
CA VAL A 171 12.11 -6.74 5.89
C VAL A 171 12.93 -7.31 7.04
N ARG A 172 14.13 -6.77 7.27
CA ARG A 172 15.04 -7.17 8.36
C ARG A 172 15.33 -8.67 8.40
N GLY A 173 15.45 -9.29 7.22
CA GLY A 173 15.72 -10.73 7.08
C GLY A 173 14.49 -11.62 7.25
N ASN A 174 13.31 -11.08 7.52
CA ASN A 174 12.08 -11.87 7.63
C ASN A 174 11.49 -12.22 6.26
N SER A 175 10.77 -13.34 6.22
CA SER A 175 10.10 -13.79 5.00
C SER A 175 9.16 -12.73 4.41
N PRO A 176 9.15 -12.54 3.09
CA PRO A 176 8.17 -11.69 2.41
C PRO A 176 6.72 -12.06 2.72
N LEU A 177 6.42 -13.33 2.99
CA LEU A 177 5.06 -13.79 3.37
C LEU A 177 4.53 -13.15 4.65
N GLY A 178 5.41 -12.64 5.52
CA GLY A 178 5.03 -11.91 6.72
C GLY A 178 4.65 -10.45 6.48
N VAL A 179 4.74 -9.95 5.24
CA VAL A 179 4.33 -8.59 4.87
C VAL A 179 2.84 -8.56 4.55
N ILE A 180 2.11 -7.61 5.13
CA ILE A 180 0.70 -7.40 4.81
C ILE A 180 0.47 -6.03 4.15
N TYR A 181 -0.54 -6.00 3.28
CA TYR A 181 -1.06 -4.78 2.66
C TYR A 181 -2.43 -4.47 3.24
N ARG A 182 -2.54 -3.32 3.88
CA ARG A 182 -3.78 -2.85 4.51
C ARG A 182 -4.28 -1.60 3.80
N VAL A 183 -5.50 -1.64 3.27
CA VAL A 183 -6.12 -0.52 2.55
C VAL A 183 -7.36 -0.06 3.31
N GLU A 184 -7.43 1.23 3.67
CA GLU A 184 -8.54 1.83 4.45
C GLU A 184 -8.88 1.06 5.74
N GLY A 185 -7.88 0.41 6.36
CA GLY A 185 -8.03 -0.34 7.60
C GLY A 185 -8.33 -1.85 7.43
N ILE A 186 -8.38 -2.36 6.20
CA ILE A 186 -8.66 -3.78 5.89
C ILE A 186 -7.43 -4.42 5.26
N ASP A 187 -7.06 -5.61 5.73
CA ASP A 187 -6.01 -6.42 5.13
C ASP A 187 -6.52 -7.01 3.82
N ILE A 188 -5.87 -6.63 2.72
CA ILE A 188 -6.23 -7.06 1.37
C ILE A 188 -5.37 -8.26 0.93
N PRO A 189 -5.85 -9.09 -0.03
CA PRO A 189 -5.01 -10.09 -0.67
C PRO A 189 -3.78 -9.48 -1.34
N ASN A 190 -2.88 -10.33 -1.85
CA ASN A 190 -1.70 -9.88 -2.60
C ASN A 190 -2.08 -8.92 -3.74
N PRO A 191 -1.75 -7.61 -3.67
CA PRO A 191 -2.20 -6.61 -4.64
C PRO A 191 -1.27 -6.55 -5.86
N ASN A 192 -0.96 -7.69 -6.45
CA ASN A 192 -0.07 -7.78 -7.59
C ASN A 192 -0.66 -8.65 -8.71
N HIS A 193 -0.40 -8.24 -9.95
CA HIS A 193 -0.60 -9.07 -11.12
C HIS A 193 0.42 -10.22 -11.14
N PHE A 194 0.02 -11.36 -11.68
CA PHE A 194 0.84 -12.57 -11.78
C PHE A 194 1.35 -13.04 -10.40
N ALA A 195 0.56 -12.80 -9.35
CA ALA A 195 0.82 -13.35 -8.04
C ALA A 195 0.67 -14.87 -8.08
N ILE A 196 1.58 -15.56 -7.42
CA ILE A 196 1.54 -17.02 -7.27
C ILE A 196 1.46 -17.38 -5.80
N SER A 197 0.88 -18.54 -5.51
CA SER A 197 0.78 -19.06 -4.13
C SER A 197 2.16 -19.16 -3.49
N GLY A 198 2.28 -18.70 -2.24
CA GLY A 198 3.55 -18.68 -1.52
C GLY A 198 4.41 -17.43 -1.72
N THR A 199 3.87 -16.38 -2.35
CA THR A 199 4.56 -15.10 -2.51
C THR A 199 3.69 -13.94 -2.02
N SER A 200 4.33 -12.82 -1.65
CA SER A 200 3.64 -11.58 -1.26
C SER A 200 3.73 -10.48 -2.31
N GLY A 201 4.45 -10.72 -3.38
CA GLY A 201 4.67 -9.77 -4.46
C GLY A 201 4.30 -10.32 -5.84
N GLY A 202 4.72 -9.61 -6.86
CA GLY A 202 4.52 -9.93 -8.27
C GLY A 202 5.31 -9.00 -9.18
N PRO A 203 5.33 -9.24 -10.49
CA PRO A 203 6.05 -8.37 -11.45
C PRO A 203 5.46 -6.97 -11.56
N VAL A 204 4.14 -6.81 -11.42
CA VAL A 204 3.41 -5.56 -11.61
C VAL A 204 2.40 -5.37 -10.49
N SER A 205 2.48 -4.25 -9.77
CA SER A 205 1.54 -3.93 -8.70
C SER A 205 0.21 -3.39 -9.24
N LEU A 206 -0.92 -3.77 -8.58
CA LEU A 206 -2.22 -3.12 -8.73
C LEU A 206 -2.26 -1.78 -7.97
N LEU A 207 -1.35 -1.59 -7.01
CA LEU A 207 -1.26 -0.34 -6.25
C LEU A 207 -0.68 0.76 -7.14
N ASN A 208 -1.52 1.73 -7.50
CA ASN A 208 -1.11 2.86 -8.33
C ASN A 208 -0.95 4.11 -7.48
N ASN A 209 0.20 4.77 -7.55
CA ASN A 209 0.50 5.98 -6.79
C ASN A 209 -0.53 7.10 -6.99
N LYS A 210 -1.16 7.18 -8.16
CA LYS A 210 -2.13 8.25 -8.46
C LYS A 210 -3.41 8.16 -7.64
N ILE A 211 -3.72 6.96 -7.13
CA ILE A 211 -4.90 6.72 -6.27
C ILE A 211 -4.56 6.68 -4.79
N LEU A 212 -3.27 6.52 -4.44
CA LEU A 212 -2.83 6.48 -3.06
C LEU A 212 -2.68 7.90 -2.48
N GLY A 213 -2.99 8.06 -1.22
CA GLY A 213 -2.61 9.19 -0.39
C GLY A 213 -1.32 8.89 0.38
N ASN A 214 -0.92 9.83 1.24
CA ASN A 214 0.18 9.57 2.16
C ASN A 214 -0.13 8.35 3.01
N SER A 215 0.81 7.43 3.06
CA SER A 215 0.67 6.09 3.63
C SER A 215 1.88 5.79 4.52
N ASP A 216 1.70 4.88 5.47
CA ASP A 216 2.77 4.48 6.38
C ASP A 216 3.24 3.06 6.06
N PHE A 217 4.54 2.84 6.23
CA PHE A 217 5.16 1.52 6.19
C PHE A 217 5.87 1.23 7.51
N PHE A 218 5.51 0.14 8.15
CA PHE A 218 6.07 -0.32 9.42
C PHE A 218 6.99 -1.51 9.18
N MET A 219 8.20 -1.46 9.73
CA MET A 219 9.23 -2.48 9.55
C MET A 219 9.49 -3.31 10.80
N SER A 220 8.97 -2.89 11.96
CA SER A 220 9.14 -3.60 13.25
C SER A 220 8.31 -2.93 14.34
N ALA A 221 8.01 -3.66 15.42
CA ALA A 221 7.33 -3.18 16.62
C ALA A 221 6.15 -2.24 16.30
N PHE A 222 5.35 -2.64 15.31
CA PHE A 222 4.22 -1.84 14.84
C PHE A 222 3.12 -1.73 15.89
N PRO A 223 2.27 -0.68 15.82
CA PRO A 223 1.17 -0.44 16.76
C PRO A 223 0.24 -1.65 16.97
N ALA A 224 -0.44 -1.71 18.12
CA ALA A 224 -1.29 -2.85 18.49
C ALA A 224 -2.51 -3.05 17.57
N GLU A 225 -2.87 -2.08 16.77
CA GLU A 225 -3.93 -2.22 15.75
C GLU A 225 -3.58 -3.12 14.57
N TYR A 226 -2.30 -3.47 14.40
CA TYR A 226 -1.84 -4.33 13.31
C TYR A 226 -1.53 -5.72 13.85
N GLY A 227 -2.29 -6.71 13.41
CA GLY A 227 -2.08 -8.13 13.70
C GLY A 227 -1.72 -8.90 12.45
N ASN A 228 -1.59 -10.21 12.59
CA ASN A 228 -1.40 -11.18 11.51
C ASN A 228 -0.23 -10.85 10.56
N SER A 229 0.85 -10.30 11.09
CA SER A 229 2.07 -9.93 10.36
C SER A 229 3.31 -10.15 11.22
N LEU A 230 4.41 -10.63 10.60
CA LEU A 230 5.70 -10.85 11.24
C LEU A 230 6.83 -10.01 10.65
N SER A 231 6.65 -9.42 9.46
CA SER A 231 7.73 -8.74 8.74
C SER A 231 7.47 -7.25 8.62
N GLY A 232 6.38 -6.85 7.95
CA GLY A 232 6.08 -5.45 7.72
C GLY A 232 4.63 -5.20 7.39
N VAL A 233 4.20 -3.96 7.57
CA VAL A 233 2.82 -3.53 7.32
C VAL A 233 2.81 -2.31 6.42
N PHE A 234 2.19 -2.41 5.26
CA PHE A 234 1.78 -1.26 4.47
C PHE A 234 0.39 -0.79 4.91
N ASP A 235 0.29 0.34 5.59
CA ASP A 235 -0.99 0.99 5.91
C ASP A 235 -1.30 2.04 4.84
N LEU A 236 -2.03 1.63 3.82
CA LEU A 236 -2.31 2.38 2.62
C LEU A 236 -3.65 3.13 2.74
N LYS A 237 -3.64 4.38 2.33
CA LYS A 237 -4.83 5.22 2.26
C LYS A 237 -5.12 5.58 0.81
N LEU A 238 -6.35 5.41 0.37
CA LEU A 238 -6.78 5.94 -0.92
C LEU A 238 -7.09 7.42 -0.79
N ARG A 239 -6.57 8.25 -1.69
CA ARG A 239 -6.91 9.68 -1.69
C ARG A 239 -8.35 9.90 -2.15
N SER A 240 -8.94 10.98 -1.71
CA SER A 240 -10.22 11.46 -2.26
C SER A 240 -9.96 12.21 -3.56
N GLY A 241 -10.93 12.17 -4.47
CA GLY A 241 -10.89 12.96 -5.69
C GLY A 241 -11.03 14.47 -5.43
N ASN A 242 -10.76 15.27 -6.45
CA ASN A 242 -10.95 16.72 -6.40
C ASN A 242 -12.44 17.05 -6.20
N ASN A 243 -12.78 17.82 -5.18
CA ASN A 243 -14.16 18.23 -4.93
C ASN A 243 -14.51 19.65 -5.44
N ASN A 244 -13.59 20.30 -6.18
CA ASN A 244 -13.80 21.63 -6.76
C ASN A 244 -14.03 21.57 -8.26
N GLN A 245 -13.22 20.78 -8.97
CA GLN A 245 -13.24 20.70 -10.43
C GLN A 245 -12.99 19.29 -10.90
N HIS A 246 -13.42 19.00 -12.13
CA HIS A 246 -13.11 17.74 -12.80
C HIS A 246 -11.70 17.79 -13.37
N GLU A 247 -10.94 16.73 -13.13
CA GLU A 247 -9.59 16.55 -13.63
C GLU A 247 -9.49 15.19 -14.31
N PHE A 248 -8.72 15.14 -15.41
CA PHE A 248 -8.51 13.94 -16.18
C PHE A 248 -7.02 13.73 -16.41
N THR A 249 -6.53 12.52 -16.22
CA THR A 249 -5.14 12.15 -16.48
C THR A 249 -5.10 10.95 -17.40
N GLY A 250 -4.44 11.08 -18.55
CA GLY A 250 -4.10 9.98 -19.43
C GLY A 250 -2.60 9.73 -19.40
N GLN A 251 -2.19 8.49 -19.34
CA GLN A 251 -0.78 8.11 -19.41
C GLN A 251 -0.61 6.91 -20.34
N PHE A 252 0.39 7.00 -21.20
CA PHE A 252 0.87 5.89 -22.01
C PHE A 252 2.29 5.55 -21.56
N GLY A 253 2.48 4.33 -21.06
CA GLY A 253 3.76 3.86 -20.51
C GLY A 253 4.02 2.41 -20.90
N LEU A 254 5.26 1.96 -20.75
CA LEU A 254 5.64 0.58 -21.10
C LEU A 254 4.84 -0.46 -20.29
N LEU A 255 4.62 -0.21 -19.00
CA LEU A 255 3.93 -1.12 -18.09
C LEU A 255 2.41 -0.96 -18.10
N GLY A 256 1.84 0.02 -18.79
CA GLY A 256 0.40 0.18 -18.86
C GLY A 256 -0.02 1.50 -19.50
N THR A 257 -1.14 1.44 -20.20
CA THR A 257 -1.90 2.61 -20.62
C THR A 257 -3.00 2.82 -19.59
N GLU A 258 -3.06 4.01 -19.01
CA GLU A 258 -4.00 4.30 -17.94
C GLU A 258 -4.78 5.59 -18.15
N PHE A 259 -5.97 5.61 -17.58
CA PHE A 259 -6.84 6.76 -17.53
C PHE A 259 -7.38 6.94 -16.11
N LEU A 260 -7.33 8.18 -15.62
CA LEU A 260 -7.87 8.56 -14.33
C LEU A 260 -8.79 9.76 -14.51
N ALA A 261 -9.95 9.71 -13.87
CA ALA A 261 -10.93 10.79 -13.79
C ALA A 261 -11.28 11.06 -12.35
N GLU A 262 -11.32 12.32 -11.96
CA GLU A 262 -11.74 12.74 -10.63
C GLU A 262 -12.52 14.05 -10.68
N GLY A 263 -13.36 14.30 -9.68
CA GLY A 263 -14.14 15.52 -9.64
C GLY A 263 -15.18 15.54 -8.54
N PRO A 264 -15.93 16.66 -8.40
CA PRO A 264 -17.05 16.77 -7.48
C PRO A 264 -18.21 15.88 -7.91
N LEU A 265 -18.91 15.26 -6.96
CA LEU A 265 -20.15 14.52 -7.22
C LEU A 265 -21.34 15.47 -7.54
N SER A 266 -21.29 16.70 -7.04
CA SER A 266 -22.21 17.77 -7.42
C SER A 266 -21.57 19.14 -7.17
N LYS A 267 -22.04 20.19 -7.90
CA LYS A 267 -21.48 21.56 -7.85
C LYS A 267 -21.44 22.21 -6.46
N ASN A 268 -22.34 21.81 -5.56
CA ASN A 268 -22.46 22.41 -4.23
C ASN A 268 -22.06 21.45 -3.10
N SER A 269 -21.48 20.31 -3.44
CA SER A 269 -21.11 19.28 -2.48
C SER A 269 -19.60 19.24 -2.25
N LYS A 270 -19.17 19.06 -1.00
CA LYS A 270 -17.77 18.74 -0.67
C LYS A 270 -17.41 17.29 -1.00
N SER A 271 -18.36 16.53 -1.57
CA SER A 271 -18.21 15.13 -1.97
C SER A 271 -17.50 15.00 -3.31
N SER A 272 -16.75 13.93 -3.50
CA SER A 272 -15.93 13.74 -4.70
C SER A 272 -15.91 12.29 -5.16
N TYR A 273 -15.53 12.09 -6.42
CA TYR A 273 -15.21 10.80 -6.98
C TYR A 273 -13.78 10.77 -7.52
N LEU A 274 -13.23 9.58 -7.55
CA LEU A 274 -11.97 9.24 -8.22
C LEU A 274 -12.17 7.86 -8.83
N VAL A 275 -11.85 7.72 -10.12
CA VAL A 275 -11.93 6.45 -10.86
C VAL A 275 -10.71 6.32 -11.75
N MET A 276 -10.08 5.16 -11.74
CA MET A 276 -8.91 4.85 -12.54
C MET A 276 -9.06 3.48 -13.21
N GLY A 277 -8.59 3.36 -14.44
CA GLY A 277 -8.42 2.10 -15.15
C GLY A 277 -7.09 2.04 -15.86
N ARG A 278 -6.47 0.86 -15.87
CA ARG A 278 -5.21 0.58 -16.56
C ARG A 278 -5.32 -0.70 -17.38
N TYR A 279 -4.68 -0.71 -18.55
CA TYR A 279 -4.59 -1.85 -19.43
C TYR A 279 -3.15 -2.05 -19.90
N SER A 280 -2.68 -3.30 -20.00
CA SER A 280 -1.32 -3.64 -20.42
C SER A 280 -0.99 -3.07 -21.80
N THR A 281 0.04 -2.22 -21.87
CA THR A 281 0.52 -1.63 -23.13
C THR A 281 1.13 -2.70 -24.04
N LEU A 282 1.81 -3.70 -23.46
CA LEU A 282 2.40 -4.82 -24.21
C LEU A 282 1.32 -5.61 -24.97
N THR A 283 0.16 -5.82 -24.36
CA THR A 283 -1.00 -6.42 -25.05
C THR A 283 -1.54 -5.57 -26.20
N ILE A 284 -1.46 -4.23 -26.07
CA ILE A 284 -1.83 -3.31 -27.18
C ILE A 284 -0.88 -3.50 -28.35
N PHE A 285 0.43 -3.55 -28.11
CA PHE A 285 1.43 -3.77 -29.15
C PHE A 285 1.24 -5.12 -29.86
N GLN A 286 0.95 -6.19 -29.12
CA GLN A 286 0.63 -7.49 -29.69
C GLN A 286 -0.58 -7.40 -30.65
N LYS A 287 -1.68 -6.74 -30.23
CA LYS A 287 -2.88 -6.54 -31.06
C LYS A 287 -2.60 -5.71 -32.31
N LEU A 288 -1.58 -4.86 -32.31
CA LEU A 288 -1.13 -4.08 -33.45
C LEU A 288 -0.08 -4.81 -34.28
N ASN A 289 0.21 -6.09 -34.01
CA ASN A 289 1.25 -6.90 -34.65
C ASN A 289 2.66 -6.28 -34.56
N ILE A 290 2.94 -5.54 -33.49
CA ILE A 290 4.27 -5.00 -33.18
C ILE A 290 5.04 -6.08 -32.42
N ASN A 291 6.06 -6.66 -33.04
CA ASN A 291 6.90 -7.67 -32.39
C ASN A 291 7.78 -7.03 -31.31
N LEU A 292 7.69 -7.53 -30.08
CA LEU A 292 8.43 -7.05 -28.92
C LEU A 292 9.63 -7.95 -28.56
N GLY A 293 9.92 -8.97 -29.38
CA GLY A 293 11.03 -9.88 -29.17
C GLY A 293 10.80 -10.95 -28.10
N THR A 294 9.55 -11.09 -27.62
CA THR A 294 9.15 -12.14 -26.68
C THR A 294 7.77 -12.65 -27.04
N ASP A 295 7.56 -13.96 -26.93
CA ASP A 295 6.27 -14.61 -27.17
C ASP A 295 5.42 -14.69 -25.89
N ALA A 296 6.05 -14.68 -24.71
CA ALA A 296 5.38 -14.62 -23.42
C ALA A 296 4.93 -13.20 -23.09
N ILE A 297 3.78 -12.76 -23.60
CA ILE A 297 3.27 -11.42 -23.38
C ILE A 297 2.28 -11.39 -22.22
N PRO A 298 2.64 -10.72 -21.11
CA PRO A 298 1.77 -10.60 -19.95
C PRO A 298 0.55 -9.73 -20.30
N LYS A 299 -0.63 -10.30 -20.10
CA LYS A 299 -1.92 -9.61 -20.30
C LYS A 299 -2.49 -9.25 -18.95
N TYR A 300 -2.77 -7.98 -18.72
CA TYR A 300 -3.43 -7.55 -17.48
C TYR A 300 -4.24 -6.28 -17.67
N TYR A 301 -5.22 -6.13 -16.81
CA TYR A 301 -5.97 -4.91 -16.62
C TYR A 301 -6.34 -4.76 -15.15
N ASP A 302 -6.44 -3.53 -14.71
CA ASP A 302 -6.85 -3.20 -13.34
C ASP A 302 -7.57 -1.86 -13.29
N GLY A 303 -8.21 -1.64 -12.14
CA GLY A 303 -8.89 -0.41 -11.88
C GLY A 303 -9.09 -0.18 -10.40
N ALA A 304 -9.36 1.06 -10.05
CA ALA A 304 -9.70 1.45 -8.70
C ALA A 304 -10.67 2.64 -8.71
N PHE A 305 -11.44 2.75 -7.65
CA PHE A 305 -12.34 3.88 -7.46
C PHE A 305 -12.47 4.24 -5.98
N LYS A 306 -12.82 5.51 -5.74
CA LYS A 306 -13.27 6.00 -4.44
C LYS A 306 -14.32 7.09 -4.62
N PHE A 307 -15.51 6.84 -4.10
CA PHE A 307 -16.58 7.83 -3.95
C PHE A 307 -16.61 8.28 -2.50
N ASN A 308 -16.48 9.57 -2.27
CA ASN A 308 -16.39 10.16 -0.94
C ASN A 308 -17.53 11.13 -0.71
N TRP A 309 -18.37 10.86 0.28
CA TRP A 309 -19.49 11.70 0.69
C TRP A 309 -19.21 12.36 2.03
N ILE A 310 -19.34 13.67 2.07
CA ILE A 310 -19.35 14.43 3.32
C ILE A 310 -20.80 14.56 3.78
N LEU A 311 -21.10 13.98 4.93
CA LEU A 311 -22.43 13.92 5.48
C LEU A 311 -22.76 15.21 6.24
N LYS A 312 -24.06 15.56 6.34
CA LYS A 312 -24.54 16.77 7.04
C LYS A 312 -24.12 16.83 8.52
N ASN A 313 -23.89 15.69 9.16
CA ASN A 313 -23.46 15.58 10.55
C ASN A 313 -21.92 15.63 10.73
N GLY A 314 -21.18 16.07 9.71
CA GLY A 314 -19.71 16.14 9.72
C GLY A 314 -19.00 14.79 9.51
N GLY A 315 -19.73 13.68 9.40
CA GLY A 315 -19.16 12.38 9.08
C GLY A 315 -18.73 12.27 7.63
N GLN A 316 -17.78 11.38 7.37
CA GLN A 316 -17.31 11.03 6.03
C GLN A 316 -17.66 9.57 5.76
N LEU A 317 -18.35 9.30 4.66
CA LEU A 317 -18.62 7.97 4.15
C LEU A 317 -17.89 7.81 2.81
N ALA A 318 -17.16 6.73 2.64
CA ALA A 318 -16.50 6.45 1.37
C ALA A 318 -16.80 5.02 0.91
N LEU A 319 -17.22 4.87 -0.33
CA LEU A 319 -17.22 3.62 -1.07
C LEU A 319 -15.91 3.54 -1.84
N PHE A 320 -15.16 2.49 -1.66
CA PHE A 320 -13.89 2.29 -2.35
C PHE A 320 -13.81 0.90 -2.97
N GLY A 321 -12.96 0.75 -3.97
CA GLY A 321 -12.66 -0.55 -4.54
C GLY A 321 -11.41 -0.50 -5.40
N MET A 322 -10.78 -1.65 -5.53
CA MET A 322 -9.67 -1.90 -6.43
C MET A 322 -9.64 -3.36 -6.84
N GLY A 323 -9.11 -3.65 -8.00
CA GLY A 323 -8.95 -5.02 -8.46
C GLY A 323 -8.39 -5.10 -9.86
N GLY A 324 -8.01 -6.31 -10.25
CA GLY A 324 -7.46 -6.57 -11.56
C GLY A 324 -7.44 -8.05 -11.89
N ASN A 325 -7.20 -8.32 -13.14
CA ASN A 325 -6.99 -9.65 -13.68
C ASN A 325 -5.71 -9.69 -14.49
N SER A 326 -5.01 -10.79 -14.44
CA SER A 326 -3.80 -11.02 -15.22
C SER A 326 -3.69 -12.47 -15.65
N ASP A 327 -3.22 -12.65 -16.88
CA ASP A 327 -2.99 -13.93 -17.50
C ASP A 327 -1.66 -13.91 -18.25
N ILE A 328 -0.86 -14.97 -18.11
CA ILE A 328 0.35 -15.18 -18.88
C ILE A 328 0.39 -16.62 -19.38
N ALA A 329 0.73 -16.78 -20.66
CA ALA A 329 1.00 -18.05 -21.28
C ALA A 329 2.47 -18.09 -21.70
N ILE A 330 3.15 -19.18 -21.35
CA ILE A 330 4.51 -19.49 -21.75
C ILE A 330 4.42 -20.81 -22.52
N GLU A 331 4.38 -20.72 -23.85
CA GLU A 331 4.12 -21.84 -24.74
C GLU A 331 5.42 -22.32 -25.39
N ILE A 332 6.13 -23.22 -24.72
CA ILE A 332 7.38 -23.81 -25.21
C ILE A 332 7.11 -24.73 -26.42
N SER A 333 5.95 -25.35 -26.48
CA SER A 333 5.53 -26.18 -27.64
C SER A 333 5.48 -25.40 -28.96
N GLY A 334 5.34 -24.09 -28.92
CA GLY A 334 5.35 -23.22 -30.09
C GLY A 334 6.73 -22.89 -30.65
N PHE A 335 7.81 -23.14 -29.89
CA PHE A 335 9.17 -22.85 -30.31
C PHE A 335 9.74 -24.01 -31.13
N LYS A 336 10.06 -23.75 -32.39
CA LYS A 336 10.71 -24.74 -33.25
C LYS A 336 12.20 -24.89 -32.95
N GLN A 337 12.89 -23.82 -32.54
CA GLN A 337 14.30 -23.85 -32.18
C GLN A 337 14.48 -23.78 -30.67
N TYR A 338 15.54 -24.43 -30.18
CA TYR A 338 15.90 -24.31 -28.79
C TYR A 338 16.22 -22.86 -28.45
N THR A 339 15.56 -22.32 -27.46
CA THR A 339 15.83 -21.02 -26.89
C THR A 339 16.00 -21.17 -25.38
N GLU A 340 16.95 -20.47 -24.80
CA GLU A 340 17.05 -20.32 -23.36
C GLU A 340 16.01 -19.27 -22.94
N ASP A 341 14.78 -19.70 -22.69
CA ASP A 341 13.76 -18.79 -22.14
C ASP A 341 14.03 -18.59 -20.65
N LEU A 342 14.16 -17.32 -20.26
CA LEU A 342 14.42 -16.92 -18.87
C LEU A 342 13.17 -17.01 -17.97
N TYR A 343 11.99 -17.23 -18.53
CA TYR A 343 10.72 -17.10 -17.80
C TYR A 343 9.91 -18.39 -17.66
N GLY A 344 10.38 -19.53 -18.18
CA GLY A 344 9.63 -20.76 -18.16
C GLY A 344 10.51 -22.00 -18.02
N GLU A 345 9.85 -23.12 -17.70
CA GLU A 345 10.47 -24.44 -17.74
C GLU A 345 10.54 -24.92 -19.17
N GLY A 346 11.71 -25.32 -19.64
CA GLY A 346 11.94 -25.67 -21.04
C GLY A 346 11.29 -26.98 -21.50
N ASP A 347 10.55 -27.68 -20.65
CA ASP A 347 9.93 -29.00 -20.91
C ASP A 347 8.40 -28.97 -20.92
N ARG A 348 7.77 -27.79 -20.74
CA ARG A 348 6.32 -27.67 -20.58
C ARG A 348 5.76 -26.34 -21.01
N ASP A 349 4.49 -26.35 -21.41
CA ASP A 349 3.71 -25.14 -21.51
C ASP A 349 3.14 -24.77 -20.15
N GLN A 350 3.13 -23.48 -19.82
CA GLN A 350 2.69 -22.96 -18.51
C GLN A 350 1.69 -21.84 -18.70
N TYR A 351 0.56 -21.94 -18.02
CA TYR A 351 -0.51 -20.93 -18.02
C TYR A 351 -0.79 -20.51 -16.59
N PHE A 352 -0.72 -19.22 -16.32
CA PHE A 352 -0.99 -18.64 -15.00
C PHE A 352 -2.07 -17.58 -15.11
N GLY A 353 -3.05 -17.65 -14.22
CA GLY A 353 -4.10 -16.66 -14.09
C GLY A 353 -4.19 -16.15 -12.66
N THR A 354 -4.34 -14.83 -12.49
CA THR A 354 -4.55 -14.22 -11.18
C THR A 354 -5.62 -13.15 -11.26
N SER A 355 -6.59 -13.22 -10.36
CA SER A 355 -7.62 -12.20 -10.19
C SER A 355 -7.72 -11.79 -8.74
N MET A 356 -7.79 -10.49 -8.48
CA MET A 356 -7.98 -9.92 -7.16
C MET A 356 -8.99 -8.78 -7.22
N ILE A 357 -9.90 -8.73 -6.26
CA ILE A 357 -10.81 -7.61 -6.05
C ILE A 357 -10.96 -7.34 -4.56
N THR A 358 -11.00 -6.07 -4.18
CA THR A 358 -11.42 -5.61 -2.86
C THR A 358 -12.34 -4.41 -3.02
N THR A 359 -13.47 -4.42 -2.34
CA THR A 359 -14.41 -3.29 -2.30
C THR A 359 -15.00 -3.14 -0.91
N GLY A 360 -15.27 -1.91 -0.48
CA GLY A 360 -15.78 -1.69 0.87
C GLY A 360 -16.31 -0.30 1.11
N LEU A 361 -16.95 -0.17 2.27
CA LEU A 361 -17.45 1.08 2.83
C LEU A 361 -16.58 1.47 4.03
N ASN A 362 -16.10 2.70 4.03
CA ASN A 362 -15.36 3.27 5.15
C ASN A 362 -16.13 4.47 5.70
N TYR A 363 -16.35 4.49 7.00
CA TYR A 363 -17.01 5.58 7.74
C TYR A 363 -16.05 6.15 8.76
N LYS A 364 -15.89 7.49 8.76
CA LYS A 364 -15.06 8.24 9.70
C LYS A 364 -15.85 9.40 10.26
N LYS A 365 -15.75 9.61 11.58
CA LYS A 365 -16.41 10.75 12.22
C LYS A 365 -15.73 11.15 13.53
N SER A 366 -15.52 12.44 13.72
CA SER A 366 -15.28 13.01 15.05
C SER A 366 -16.61 13.11 15.77
N LEU A 367 -16.79 12.29 16.81
CA LEU A 367 -18.01 12.27 17.64
C LEU A 367 -18.04 13.47 18.59
N SER A 368 -16.88 13.95 18.99
CA SER A 368 -16.63 15.15 19.80
C SER A 368 -15.22 15.67 19.52
N GLU A 369 -14.81 16.76 20.14
CA GLU A 369 -13.42 17.28 20.09
C GLU A 369 -12.38 16.27 20.55
N LYS A 370 -12.80 15.28 21.36
CA LYS A 370 -11.92 14.29 21.99
C LYS A 370 -12.07 12.87 21.45
N THR A 371 -13.11 12.61 20.66
CA THR A 371 -13.44 11.22 20.26
C THR A 371 -13.63 11.12 18.78
N PHE A 372 -12.88 10.21 18.16
CA PHE A 372 -12.96 9.89 16.75
C PHE A 372 -13.24 8.40 16.55
N ILE A 373 -14.14 8.07 15.62
CA ILE A 373 -14.43 6.69 15.21
C ILE A 373 -14.08 6.49 13.73
N SER A 374 -13.50 5.34 13.45
CA SER A 374 -13.28 4.86 12.08
C SER A 374 -13.77 3.42 11.98
N SER A 375 -14.60 3.14 10.98
CA SER A 375 -15.14 1.79 10.72
C SER A 375 -15.08 1.48 9.24
N THR A 376 -14.69 0.25 8.91
CA THR A 376 -14.66 -0.25 7.53
C THR A 376 -15.30 -1.61 7.47
N LEU A 377 -16.11 -1.85 6.45
CA LEU A 377 -16.64 -3.16 6.07
C LEU A 377 -16.32 -3.39 4.60
N ALA A 378 -15.70 -4.53 4.29
CA ALA A 378 -15.24 -4.80 2.92
C ALA A 378 -15.42 -6.27 2.55
N TYR A 379 -15.50 -6.51 1.25
CA TYR A 379 -15.40 -7.80 0.61
C TYR A 379 -14.12 -7.85 -0.21
N SER A 380 -13.40 -8.97 -0.12
CA SER A 380 -12.22 -9.24 -0.94
C SER A 380 -12.30 -10.64 -1.53
N GLN A 381 -11.76 -10.83 -2.72
CA GLN A 381 -11.59 -12.12 -3.37
C GLN A 381 -10.24 -12.19 -4.06
N GLU A 382 -9.60 -13.33 -3.97
CA GLU A 382 -8.42 -13.69 -4.72
C GLU A 382 -8.66 -15.05 -5.40
N ILE A 383 -8.29 -15.15 -6.67
CA ILE A 383 -8.31 -16.39 -7.45
C ILE A 383 -6.95 -16.54 -8.10
N GLN A 384 -6.34 -17.69 -7.93
CA GLN A 384 -5.07 -18.06 -8.57
C GLN A 384 -5.26 -19.39 -9.27
N THR A 385 -4.98 -19.42 -10.57
CA THR A 385 -5.06 -20.62 -11.40
C THR A 385 -3.74 -20.89 -12.07
N THR A 386 -3.45 -22.18 -12.25
CA THR A 386 -2.31 -22.59 -13.06
C THR A 386 -2.67 -23.85 -13.85
N ASN A 387 -2.06 -24.00 -15.02
CA ASN A 387 -2.14 -25.21 -15.82
C ASN A 387 -0.77 -25.43 -16.49
N HIS A 388 -0.20 -26.62 -16.32
CA HIS A 388 1.06 -27.01 -16.95
C HIS A 388 0.83 -28.25 -17.82
N ASN A 389 1.28 -28.17 -19.06
CA ASN A 389 1.25 -29.27 -20.00
C ASN A 389 2.69 -29.67 -20.36
N TYR A 390 3.07 -30.88 -20.04
CA TYR A 390 4.40 -31.44 -20.29
C TYR A 390 4.56 -31.85 -21.76
N LEU A 391 5.73 -31.56 -22.35
CA LEU A 391 6.12 -31.99 -23.70
C LEU A 391 6.70 -33.40 -23.61
N ARG A 392 5.86 -34.41 -23.79
CA ARG A 392 6.26 -35.82 -23.70
C ARG A 392 7.23 -36.18 -24.82
N ASP A 393 8.27 -36.94 -24.49
CA ASP A 393 9.34 -37.41 -25.43
C ASP A 393 10.01 -36.27 -26.21
N ARG A 394 10.15 -35.11 -25.58
CA ARG A 394 10.85 -33.96 -26.15
C ARG A 394 12.27 -34.30 -26.52
N LYS A 395 12.66 -34.11 -27.78
CA LYS A 395 13.98 -34.34 -28.34
C LYS A 395 14.41 -33.19 -29.24
N LEU A 396 15.70 -32.95 -29.31
CA LEU A 396 16.27 -32.08 -30.34
C LEU A 396 16.53 -32.94 -31.61
N ASP A 397 15.79 -32.66 -32.67
CA ASP A 397 16.11 -33.20 -33.98
C ASP A 397 17.37 -32.48 -34.50
N THR A 398 18.49 -33.15 -34.48
CA THR A 398 19.80 -32.60 -34.89
C THR A 398 19.91 -32.34 -36.39
N LEU A 399 19.06 -32.98 -37.20
CA LEU A 399 19.02 -32.77 -38.65
C LEU A 399 18.25 -31.50 -39.01
N LEU A 400 17.15 -31.25 -38.35
CA LEU A 400 16.29 -30.09 -38.57
C LEU A 400 16.67 -28.92 -37.67
N ASN A 401 17.46 -29.16 -36.63
CA ASN A 401 17.72 -28.23 -35.53
C ASN A 401 16.42 -27.71 -34.89
N GLU A 402 15.45 -28.59 -34.80
CA GLU A 402 14.11 -28.29 -34.25
C GLU A 402 13.81 -29.16 -33.03
N ILE A 403 13.00 -28.61 -32.11
CA ILE A 403 12.45 -29.39 -31.01
C ILE A 403 11.24 -30.15 -31.51
N VAL A 404 11.26 -31.46 -31.31
CA VAL A 404 10.14 -32.37 -31.58
C VAL A 404 9.68 -33.01 -30.27
N PHE A 405 8.38 -33.20 -30.14
CA PHE A 405 7.76 -33.90 -29.00
C PHE A 405 6.57 -34.73 -29.50
N ASP A 406 6.20 -35.76 -28.76
CA ASP A 406 5.13 -36.66 -29.16
C ASP A 406 3.75 -36.01 -28.94
N THR A 407 3.49 -35.55 -27.71
CA THR A 407 2.20 -34.94 -27.35
C THR A 407 2.35 -34.00 -26.15
N LEU A 408 1.40 -33.06 -26.01
CA LEU A 408 1.21 -32.26 -24.81
C LEU A 408 0.40 -33.09 -23.81
N TYR A 409 0.99 -33.33 -22.64
CA TYR A 409 0.37 -34.12 -21.60
C TYR A 409 0.06 -33.25 -20.37
N PRO A 410 -1.20 -33.17 -19.87
CA PRO A 410 -1.53 -32.41 -18.68
C PRO A 410 -0.69 -32.89 -17.49
N MET A 411 0.09 -31.97 -16.89
CA MET A 411 1.00 -32.30 -15.81
C MET A 411 0.48 -31.84 -14.45
N MET A 412 0.00 -30.63 -14.38
CA MET A 412 -0.45 -29.99 -13.14
C MET A 412 -1.53 -28.99 -13.41
N ALA A 413 -2.53 -28.94 -12.54
CA ALA A 413 -3.49 -27.85 -12.52
C ALA A 413 -3.89 -27.52 -11.08
N TYR A 414 -3.97 -26.22 -10.75
CA TYR A 414 -4.61 -25.78 -9.52
C TYR A 414 -5.59 -24.62 -9.75
N ASP A 415 -6.60 -24.58 -8.91
CA ASP A 415 -7.58 -23.48 -8.79
C ASP A 415 -7.73 -23.16 -7.28
N PHE A 416 -7.17 -22.04 -6.88
CA PHE A 416 -7.20 -21.58 -5.50
C PHE A 416 -8.02 -20.30 -5.40
N LYS A 417 -9.11 -20.36 -4.64
CA LYS A 417 -10.02 -19.25 -4.42
C LYS A 417 -10.17 -18.97 -2.92
N VAL A 418 -9.91 -17.72 -2.54
CA VAL A 418 -10.14 -17.20 -1.20
C VAL A 418 -11.07 -15.99 -1.29
N GLN A 419 -12.12 -15.98 -0.48
CA GLN A 419 -13.06 -14.87 -0.33
C GLN A 419 -13.09 -14.44 1.12
N LYS A 420 -13.15 -13.12 1.38
CA LYS A 420 -13.22 -12.58 2.74
C LYS A 420 -14.29 -11.51 2.85
N ILE A 421 -15.00 -11.52 3.97
CA ILE A 421 -15.74 -10.36 4.48
C ILE A 421 -14.95 -9.85 5.68
N SER A 422 -14.42 -8.64 5.57
CA SER A 422 -13.53 -8.03 6.54
C SER A 422 -14.18 -6.85 7.23
N GLY A 423 -14.06 -6.76 8.53
CA GLY A 423 -14.52 -5.62 9.30
C GLY A 423 -13.43 -5.05 10.19
N TYR A 424 -13.40 -3.74 10.31
CA TYR A 424 -12.53 -3.00 11.22
C TYR A 424 -13.30 -1.87 11.86
N THR A 425 -13.18 -1.73 13.17
CA THR A 425 -13.70 -0.56 13.90
C THR A 425 -12.72 -0.17 14.98
N ALA A 426 -12.40 1.12 15.05
CA ALA A 426 -11.55 1.67 16.11
C ALA A 426 -12.11 3.00 16.61
N ILE A 427 -11.96 3.23 17.90
CA ILE A 427 -12.28 4.47 18.60
C ILE A 427 -10.98 5.03 19.18
N ASN A 428 -10.69 6.29 18.83
CA ASN A 428 -9.65 7.09 19.48
C ASN A 428 -10.32 8.01 20.47
N HIS A 429 -9.90 7.99 21.74
CA HIS A 429 -10.41 8.87 22.77
C HIS A 429 -9.27 9.60 23.50
N LYS A 430 -9.27 10.92 23.39
CA LYS A 430 -8.33 11.83 24.03
C LYS A 430 -8.89 12.24 25.39
N PHE A 431 -8.45 11.61 26.47
CA PHE A 431 -8.88 11.98 27.83
C PHE A 431 -8.48 13.42 28.18
N ASN A 432 -7.24 13.75 27.85
CA ASN A 432 -6.66 15.08 28.02
C ASN A 432 -5.45 15.26 27.07
N LYS A 433 -4.71 16.36 27.18
CA LYS A 433 -3.51 16.67 26.37
C LYS A 433 -2.38 15.62 26.46
N GLN A 434 -2.40 14.77 27.48
CA GLN A 434 -1.34 13.79 27.74
C GLN A 434 -1.75 12.35 27.45
N HIS A 435 -3.04 12.01 27.50
CA HIS A 435 -3.53 10.64 27.43
C HIS A 435 -4.48 10.42 26.27
N LEU A 436 -4.07 9.59 25.33
CA LEU A 436 -4.85 9.11 24.21
C LEU A 436 -5.00 7.58 24.32
N LEU A 437 -6.22 7.09 24.19
CA LEU A 437 -6.55 5.66 24.07
C LEU A 437 -7.09 5.38 22.68
N LYS A 438 -6.59 4.32 22.06
CA LYS A 438 -7.15 3.72 20.85
C LYS A 438 -7.54 2.28 21.15
N ALA A 439 -8.80 1.92 20.93
CA ALA A 439 -9.30 0.57 21.11
C ALA A 439 -10.11 0.17 19.87
N GLY A 440 -10.04 -1.10 19.50
CA GLY A 440 -10.75 -1.57 18.32
C GLY A 440 -10.78 -3.06 18.16
N LEU A 441 -11.45 -3.45 17.10
CA LEU A 441 -11.63 -4.83 16.67
C LEU A 441 -11.48 -4.91 15.16
N SER A 442 -10.71 -5.88 14.68
CA SER A 442 -10.79 -6.34 13.29
C SER A 442 -11.22 -7.79 13.24
N PHE A 443 -11.88 -8.17 12.13
CA PHE A 443 -12.24 -9.55 11.87
C PHE A 443 -12.26 -9.83 10.38
N ASP A 444 -11.94 -11.06 10.00
CA ASP A 444 -12.15 -11.61 8.66
C ASP A 444 -13.00 -12.88 8.75
N LEU A 445 -14.06 -12.95 7.96
CA LEU A 445 -14.81 -14.18 7.67
C LEU A 445 -14.32 -14.69 6.34
N ILE A 446 -13.72 -15.87 6.32
CA ILE A 446 -12.92 -16.41 5.22
C ILE A 446 -13.63 -17.62 4.64
N SER A 447 -13.80 -17.68 3.33
CA SER A 447 -14.23 -18.85 2.58
C SER A 447 -13.12 -19.28 1.63
N MET A 448 -12.75 -20.54 1.68
CA MET A 448 -11.63 -21.12 0.96
C MET A 448 -12.10 -22.27 0.07
N ASN A 449 -11.60 -22.30 -1.15
CA ASN A 449 -11.76 -23.43 -2.07
C ASN A 449 -10.41 -23.68 -2.76
N PHE A 450 -9.78 -24.81 -2.47
CA PHE A 450 -8.49 -25.20 -3.01
C PHE A 450 -8.63 -26.53 -3.73
N LEU A 451 -8.38 -26.53 -5.01
CA LEU A 451 -8.33 -27.72 -5.85
C LEU A 451 -7.00 -27.76 -6.56
N ASP A 452 -6.31 -28.91 -6.47
CA ASP A 452 -5.02 -29.12 -7.14
C ASP A 452 -4.82 -30.59 -7.43
N SER A 453 -4.26 -30.87 -8.61
CA SER A 453 -3.76 -32.18 -8.97
C SER A 453 -2.45 -32.06 -9.74
N CYS A 454 -1.54 -33.00 -9.51
CA CYS A 454 -0.26 -32.98 -10.19
C CYS A 454 0.27 -34.41 -10.43
N LEU A 455 1.04 -34.55 -11.48
CA LEU A 455 1.73 -35.77 -11.84
C LEU A 455 3.19 -35.65 -11.40
N TYR A 456 3.56 -36.34 -10.31
CA TYR A 456 4.93 -36.22 -9.76
C TYR A 456 5.98 -36.99 -10.52
N ASN A 457 5.61 -38.12 -11.10
CA ASN A 457 6.56 -39.00 -11.78
C ASN A 457 6.13 -39.23 -13.22
N LEU A 458 6.60 -38.35 -14.08
CA LEU A 458 6.26 -38.31 -15.51
C LEU A 458 6.71 -39.54 -16.27
N ASP A 459 7.74 -40.24 -15.76
CA ASP A 459 8.35 -41.39 -16.44
C ASP A 459 7.78 -42.74 -15.98
N VAL A 460 7.07 -42.80 -14.85
CA VAL A 460 6.70 -44.05 -14.19
C VAL A 460 5.20 -44.24 -14.00
N SER A 461 4.42 -43.13 -13.94
CA SER A 461 3.02 -43.20 -13.55
C SER A 461 2.19 -42.14 -14.25
N ASP A 462 1.07 -42.56 -14.83
CA ASP A 462 0.01 -41.66 -15.32
C ASP A 462 -1.05 -41.35 -14.22
N VAL A 463 -0.70 -41.56 -12.94
CA VAL A 463 -1.61 -41.35 -11.83
C VAL A 463 -1.41 -39.96 -11.24
N TYR A 464 -2.46 -39.15 -11.29
CA TYR A 464 -2.48 -37.84 -10.66
C TYR A 464 -2.61 -37.93 -9.15
N GLU A 465 -1.79 -37.18 -8.45
CA GLU A 465 -1.90 -36.98 -7.01
C GLU A 465 -2.63 -35.67 -6.71
N VAL A 466 -3.61 -35.75 -5.81
CA VAL A 466 -4.38 -34.60 -5.36
C VAL A 466 -3.75 -34.05 -4.09
N ARG A 467 -3.04 -32.93 -4.22
CA ARG A 467 -2.40 -32.23 -3.10
C ARG A 467 -3.40 -31.40 -2.29
N TRP A 468 -4.37 -30.78 -2.97
CA TRP A 468 -5.47 -30.03 -2.37
C TRP A 468 -6.80 -30.45 -2.97
N ASN A 469 -7.74 -30.70 -2.10
CA ASN A 469 -9.17 -30.80 -2.40
C ASN A 469 -9.89 -30.42 -1.11
N TYR A 470 -10.03 -29.10 -0.92
CA TYR A 470 -10.54 -28.53 0.32
C TYR A 470 -11.52 -27.40 0.06
N GLN A 471 -12.67 -27.49 0.72
CA GLN A 471 -13.63 -26.38 0.79
C GLN A 471 -13.99 -26.17 2.26
N GLY A 472 -13.84 -24.94 2.73
CA GLY A 472 -14.10 -24.63 4.13
C GLY A 472 -14.25 -23.14 4.42
N GLN A 473 -14.64 -22.87 5.66
CA GLN A 473 -14.79 -21.53 6.18
C GLN A 473 -14.01 -21.37 7.49
N ALA A 474 -13.52 -20.17 7.74
CA ALA A 474 -12.83 -19.81 8.96
C ALA A 474 -13.12 -18.35 9.32
N ALA A 475 -12.80 -17.98 10.55
CA ALA A 475 -12.76 -16.58 10.97
C ALA A 475 -11.48 -16.31 11.75
N ILE A 476 -10.94 -15.10 11.58
CA ILE A 476 -9.94 -14.54 12.49
C ILE A 476 -10.52 -13.30 13.15
N ILE A 477 -10.39 -13.21 14.47
CA ILE A 477 -10.92 -12.11 15.28
C ILE A 477 -9.76 -11.51 16.06
N GLN A 478 -9.60 -10.19 15.98
CA GLN A 478 -8.41 -9.48 16.45
C GLN A 478 -8.78 -8.23 17.25
N PRO A 479 -9.07 -8.35 18.55
CA PRO A 479 -9.22 -7.20 19.43
C PRO A 479 -7.86 -6.58 19.77
N PHE A 480 -7.86 -5.26 19.93
CA PHE A 480 -6.68 -4.52 20.36
C PHE A 480 -7.03 -3.31 21.22
N VAL A 481 -6.09 -2.93 22.05
CA VAL A 481 -6.11 -1.67 22.81
C VAL A 481 -4.70 -1.09 22.87
N GLN A 482 -4.58 0.22 22.74
CA GLN A 482 -3.32 0.92 22.81
C GLN A 482 -3.49 2.27 23.49
N TRP A 483 -2.56 2.59 24.37
CA TRP A 483 -2.51 3.84 25.11
C TRP A 483 -1.24 4.59 24.76
N LYS A 484 -1.36 5.90 24.54
CA LYS A 484 -0.26 6.84 24.38
C LYS A 484 -0.27 7.80 25.54
N TRP A 485 0.85 7.91 26.21
CA TRP A 485 1.09 8.87 27.28
C TRP A 485 2.17 9.86 26.85
N ARG A 486 1.77 11.08 26.66
CA ARG A 486 2.67 12.22 26.45
C ARG A 486 3.10 12.72 27.82
N VAL A 487 4.23 12.22 28.34
CA VAL A 487 4.77 12.58 29.67
C VAL A 487 5.12 14.06 29.71
N SER A 488 5.63 14.59 28.61
CA SER A 488 5.96 16.01 28.40
C SER A 488 5.95 16.32 26.89
N ASP A 489 6.18 17.57 26.50
CA ASP A 489 6.37 17.94 25.08
C ASP A 489 7.60 17.27 24.44
N HIS A 490 8.49 16.71 25.24
CA HIS A 490 9.70 16.01 24.80
C HIS A 490 9.61 14.49 24.86
N MET A 491 8.69 13.91 25.64
CA MET A 491 8.68 12.48 25.91
C MET A 491 7.32 11.85 25.74
N ASP A 492 7.26 10.83 24.87
CA ASP A 492 6.09 9.99 24.64
C ASP A 492 6.38 8.54 25.04
N VAL A 493 5.38 7.87 25.60
CA VAL A 493 5.34 6.44 25.87
C VAL A 493 4.09 5.87 25.22
N THR A 494 4.21 4.73 24.56
CA THR A 494 3.07 3.96 24.05
C THR A 494 3.09 2.56 24.64
N ALA A 495 1.94 2.04 25.00
CA ALA A 495 1.77 0.66 25.44
C ALA A 495 0.48 0.09 24.84
N GLY A 496 0.50 -1.16 24.40
CA GLY A 496 -0.66 -1.77 23.79
C GLY A 496 -0.65 -3.28 23.91
N ILE A 497 -1.81 -3.86 23.69
CA ILE A 497 -2.03 -5.31 23.65
C ILE A 497 -2.87 -5.62 22.43
N HIS A 498 -2.47 -6.67 21.72
CA HIS A 498 -3.20 -7.30 20.63
C HIS A 498 -3.43 -8.77 20.98
N ALA A 499 -4.50 -9.35 20.45
CA ALA A 499 -4.77 -10.80 20.55
C ALA A 499 -5.48 -11.25 19.28
N GLN A 500 -5.36 -12.55 18.96
CA GLN A 500 -5.97 -13.14 17.78
C GLN A 500 -6.63 -14.47 18.15
N TYR A 501 -7.79 -14.74 17.58
CA TYR A 501 -8.46 -16.04 17.63
C TYR A 501 -8.74 -16.52 16.22
N PHE A 502 -8.22 -17.69 15.85
CA PHE A 502 -8.41 -18.31 14.55
C PHE A 502 -9.26 -19.58 14.67
N THR A 503 -10.42 -19.56 14.04
CA THR A 503 -11.42 -20.64 14.22
C THR A 503 -11.05 -21.93 13.51
N LEU A 504 -10.25 -21.88 12.41
CA LEU A 504 -9.89 -23.07 11.64
C LEU A 504 -9.11 -24.09 12.48
N THR A 505 -8.18 -23.60 13.28
CA THR A 505 -7.34 -24.42 14.17
C THR A 505 -7.78 -24.35 15.63
N ASN A 506 -8.82 -23.57 15.93
CA ASN A 506 -9.26 -23.25 17.30
C ASN A 506 -8.12 -22.71 18.18
N SER A 507 -7.22 -21.91 17.59
CA SER A 507 -6.03 -21.39 18.26
C SER A 507 -6.23 -19.94 18.69
N ILE A 508 -5.67 -19.60 19.87
CA ILE A 508 -5.58 -18.24 20.37
C ILE A 508 -4.11 -17.84 20.38
N SER A 509 -3.78 -16.68 19.79
CA SER A 509 -2.43 -16.14 19.92
C SER A 509 -2.15 -15.79 21.39
N PRO A 510 -0.91 -15.83 21.87
CA PRO A 510 -0.59 -15.24 23.18
C PRO A 510 -0.96 -13.75 23.14
N PHE A 511 -1.17 -13.14 24.29
CA PHE A 511 -1.24 -11.68 24.36
C PHE A 511 0.03 -11.09 23.77
N GLU A 512 -0.14 -10.20 22.81
CA GLU A 512 0.94 -9.56 22.08
C GLU A 512 1.18 -8.15 22.63
N PRO A 513 1.95 -8.01 23.74
CA PRO A 513 2.28 -6.71 24.29
C PRO A 513 3.19 -5.95 23.33
N ARG A 514 2.98 -4.65 23.25
CA ARG A 514 3.77 -3.74 22.44
C ARG A 514 4.06 -2.47 23.24
N VAL A 515 5.29 -2.03 23.23
CA VAL A 515 5.75 -0.86 23.99
C VAL A 515 6.67 -0.01 23.11
N GLY A 516 6.53 1.31 23.25
CA GLY A 516 7.39 2.27 22.59
C GLY A 516 7.68 3.46 23.51
N TRP A 517 8.86 4.02 23.36
CA TRP A 517 9.30 5.20 24.05
C TRP A 517 10.08 6.11 23.10
N LYS A 518 9.81 7.41 23.15
CA LYS A 518 10.53 8.41 22.35
C LYS A 518 10.83 9.65 23.17
N TYR A 519 12.09 10.10 23.14
CA TYR A 519 12.54 11.33 23.75
C TYR A 519 13.11 12.28 22.69
N ARG A 520 12.56 13.49 22.60
CA ARG A 520 12.95 14.54 21.67
C ARG A 520 13.73 15.63 22.41
N MET A 521 14.87 16.01 21.88
CA MET A 521 15.72 17.10 22.39
C MET A 521 15.48 18.37 21.56
N ASP A 522 15.73 19.53 22.17
CA ASP A 522 15.50 20.85 21.54
C ASP A 522 16.34 21.11 20.29
N ASN A 523 17.48 20.44 20.17
CA ASN A 523 18.43 20.60 19.07
C ASN A 523 18.14 19.72 17.84
N GLY A 524 16.90 19.22 17.68
CA GLY A 524 16.49 18.38 16.58
C GLY A 524 16.98 16.93 16.65
N GLN A 525 17.44 16.49 17.81
CA GLN A 525 17.78 15.09 18.09
C GLN A 525 16.60 14.36 18.72
N ALA A 526 16.52 13.05 18.53
CA ALA A 526 15.64 12.18 19.30
C ALA A 526 16.25 10.79 19.48
N ILE A 527 15.93 10.20 20.62
CA ILE A 527 16.21 8.79 20.92
C ILE A 527 14.87 8.08 21.07
N PHE A 528 14.78 6.88 20.55
CA PHE A 528 13.57 6.09 20.64
C PHE A 528 13.91 4.61 20.81
N ALA A 529 13.05 3.89 21.52
CA ALA A 529 13.17 2.46 21.75
C ALA A 529 11.77 1.83 21.76
N GLY A 530 11.70 0.57 21.47
CA GLY A 530 10.44 -0.16 21.53
C GLY A 530 10.61 -1.64 21.24
N GLY A 531 9.51 -2.37 21.44
CA GLY A 531 9.46 -3.78 21.16
C GLY A 531 8.04 -4.30 21.24
N GLY A 532 7.85 -5.52 20.76
CA GLY A 532 6.55 -6.16 20.78
C GLY A 532 6.62 -7.63 20.38
N LEU A 533 5.58 -8.36 20.76
CA LEU A 533 5.32 -9.70 20.28
C LEU A 533 4.31 -9.63 19.14
N HIS A 534 4.51 -10.46 18.14
CA HIS A 534 3.68 -10.53 16.95
C HIS A 534 3.40 -11.98 16.60
N SER A 535 2.18 -12.25 16.13
CA SER A 535 1.77 -13.58 15.68
C SER A 535 1.10 -13.48 14.31
N MET A 536 1.22 -14.54 13.51
CA MET A 536 0.63 -14.64 12.17
C MET A 536 0.16 -16.07 11.93
N ILE A 537 -1.01 -16.23 11.32
CA ILE A 537 -1.46 -17.52 10.79
C ILE A 537 -0.61 -17.89 9.56
N GLN A 538 -0.55 -19.17 9.24
CA GLN A 538 0.07 -19.61 7.98
C GLN A 538 -0.80 -19.22 6.78
N PRO A 539 -0.24 -19.19 5.56
CA PRO A 539 -1.05 -19.10 4.34
C PRO A 539 -2.14 -20.20 4.34
N TYR A 540 -3.36 -19.85 3.97
CA TYR A 540 -4.53 -20.73 4.13
C TYR A 540 -4.37 -22.09 3.45
N TYR A 541 -3.74 -22.15 2.28
CA TYR A 541 -3.49 -23.41 1.57
C TYR A 541 -2.60 -24.37 2.35
N THR A 542 -1.73 -23.87 3.24
CA THR A 542 -0.82 -24.69 4.05
C THR A 542 -1.61 -25.60 5.00
N TYR A 543 -2.70 -25.11 5.58
CA TYR A 543 -3.55 -25.90 6.49
C TYR A 543 -4.26 -27.05 5.75
N ALA A 544 -4.63 -26.82 4.50
CA ALA A 544 -5.43 -27.75 3.71
C ALA A 544 -4.58 -28.74 2.89
N TYR A 545 -3.25 -28.65 2.95
CA TYR A 545 -2.34 -29.55 2.22
C TYR A 545 -2.55 -31.00 2.66
N LYS A 546 -2.78 -31.88 1.70
CA LYS A 546 -2.88 -33.32 1.95
C LYS A 546 -1.49 -33.95 1.97
N VAL A 547 -1.18 -34.61 3.05
CA VAL A 547 0.04 -35.41 3.16
C VAL A 547 -0.09 -36.65 2.27
N LEU A 548 0.93 -36.92 1.48
CA LEU A 548 0.95 -38.02 0.50
C LEU A 548 0.76 -39.39 1.16
N PRO A 549 0.23 -40.41 0.41
CA PRO A 549 0.08 -41.77 0.92
C PRO A 549 1.40 -42.33 1.49
N GLY A 550 1.31 -42.92 2.69
CA GLY A 550 2.48 -43.49 3.38
C GLY A 550 3.07 -42.62 4.49
N MET A 551 2.63 -41.38 4.65
CA MET A 551 2.95 -40.54 5.81
C MET A 551 1.92 -40.70 6.94
N ASN A 552 2.38 -40.71 8.19
CA ASN A 552 1.59 -41.17 9.35
C ASN A 552 0.48 -40.23 9.83
N ASN A 553 0.29 -39.04 9.24
CA ASN A 553 -0.75 -38.10 9.71
C ASN A 553 -1.30 -37.20 8.57
N PRO A 554 -2.38 -37.58 7.91
CA PRO A 554 -2.93 -36.86 6.74
C PRO A 554 -3.51 -35.47 7.05
N ASN A 555 -3.72 -35.10 8.31
CA ASN A 555 -4.30 -33.81 8.72
C ASN A 555 -3.38 -33.04 9.69
N SER A 556 -2.08 -33.29 9.66
CA SER A 556 -1.13 -32.69 10.62
C SER A 556 -1.14 -31.16 10.60
N ASN A 557 -1.36 -30.54 9.45
CA ASN A 557 -1.31 -29.09 9.29
C ASN A 557 -2.54 -28.35 9.86
N MET A 558 -3.67 -29.04 10.02
CA MET A 558 -4.86 -28.45 10.67
C MET A 558 -4.67 -28.16 12.18
N ASN A 559 -3.57 -28.64 12.77
CA ASN A 559 -3.23 -28.37 14.17
C ASN A 559 -2.10 -27.34 14.33
N MET A 560 -1.67 -26.67 13.25
CA MET A 560 -0.62 -25.65 13.34
C MET A 560 -1.13 -24.43 14.11
N ASP A 561 -0.31 -23.98 15.05
CA ASP A 561 -0.50 -22.76 15.80
C ASP A 561 0.06 -21.54 15.02
N PHE A 562 -0.09 -20.36 15.59
CA PHE A 562 0.49 -19.13 15.05
C PHE A 562 2.01 -19.19 14.96
N SER A 563 2.58 -18.71 13.86
CA SER A 563 3.98 -18.30 13.83
C SER A 563 4.16 -17.04 14.66
N ARG A 564 5.27 -16.95 15.40
CA ARG A 564 5.51 -15.88 16.38
C ARG A 564 6.85 -15.19 16.12
N SER A 565 6.90 -13.90 16.39
CA SER A 565 8.12 -13.10 16.33
C SER A 565 8.18 -12.13 17.51
N ALA A 566 9.36 -11.94 18.07
CA ALA A 566 9.64 -10.90 19.04
C ALA A 566 10.49 -9.83 18.36
N HIS A 567 10.02 -8.59 18.36
CA HIS A 567 10.74 -7.46 17.80
C HIS A 567 11.21 -6.54 18.93
N SER A 568 12.42 -6.07 18.83
CA SER A 568 12.94 -5.01 19.69
C SER A 568 13.87 -4.09 18.92
N GLY A 569 14.00 -2.84 19.37
CA GLY A 569 14.90 -1.92 18.72
C GLY A 569 15.13 -0.66 19.53
N ILE A 570 16.27 -0.04 19.25
CA ILE A 570 16.65 1.28 19.75
C ILE A 570 17.17 2.12 18.59
N GLY A 571 16.85 3.40 18.57
CA GLY A 571 17.29 4.28 17.50
C GLY A 571 17.62 5.68 17.97
N TYR A 572 18.40 6.34 17.14
CA TYR A 572 18.77 7.74 17.29
C TYR A 572 18.54 8.45 15.96
N GLU A 573 17.98 9.64 16.02
CA GLU A 573 17.82 10.49 14.85
C GLU A 573 18.30 11.92 15.12
N LYS A 574 18.84 12.54 14.08
CA LYS A 574 19.23 13.96 14.11
C LYS A 574 18.88 14.66 12.81
N SER A 575 18.15 15.76 12.93
CA SER A 575 17.86 16.66 11.83
C SER A 575 18.77 17.88 11.87
N PHE A 576 19.31 18.26 10.72
CA PHE A 576 20.19 19.42 10.53
C PHE A 576 19.43 20.52 9.77
N ASN A 577 19.82 21.78 9.99
CA ASN A 577 19.12 22.97 9.46
C ASN A 577 19.03 23.06 7.91
N LYS A 578 19.70 22.21 7.16
CA LYS A 578 19.69 22.22 5.68
C LYS A 578 18.92 21.05 5.06
N GLY A 579 18.01 20.42 5.82
CA GLY A 579 17.22 19.30 5.31
C GLY A 579 17.96 17.96 5.29
N PHE A 580 19.17 17.90 5.85
CA PHE A 580 19.91 16.64 6.03
C PHE A 580 19.44 15.95 7.33
N ASN A 581 19.12 14.65 7.25
CA ASN A 581 18.69 13.85 8.40
C ASN A 581 19.57 12.59 8.49
N ILE A 582 19.98 12.25 9.71
CA ILE A 582 20.59 10.95 10.02
C ILE A 582 19.64 10.20 10.94
N LYS A 583 19.33 8.95 10.59
CA LYS A 583 18.59 8.01 11.42
C LYS A 583 19.37 6.70 11.48
N THR A 584 19.64 6.24 12.70
CA THR A 584 20.34 4.96 12.97
C THR A 584 19.47 4.12 13.89
N GLU A 585 19.34 2.84 13.56
CA GLU A 585 18.59 1.88 14.35
C GLU A 585 19.41 0.60 14.55
N ALA A 586 19.39 0.06 15.77
CA ALA A 586 19.75 -1.31 16.08
C ALA A 586 18.48 -2.07 16.43
N TYR A 587 18.33 -3.27 15.87
CA TYR A 587 17.11 -4.08 16.03
C TYR A 587 17.44 -5.56 16.15
N TYR A 588 16.52 -6.26 16.82
CA TYR A 588 16.54 -7.72 17.00
C TYR A 588 15.13 -8.30 16.73
#